data_65aeea7e12149afe8f103f33c8279b81
#
_entry.id   65aeea7e12149afe8f103f33c8279b81
#
_cell.length_a   1.000
_cell.length_b   1.000
_cell.length_c   1.000
_cell.angle_alpha   90.00
_cell.angle_beta   90.00
_cell.angle_gamma   90.00
#
_symmetry.space_group_name_H-M   'P 1'
#
loop_
_entity.id
_entity.type
_entity.pdbx_description
1 polymer ?
#
loop_
_entity_poly.entity_id
_entity_poly.type
_entity_poly.pdbx_seq_one_letter_code
_entity_poly.pdbx_strand_id
1 'polypeptide(L)'
;MGSISYAQSTGRDVTPQRITPRISTPTAPANPFKAIQYQWKKNITATVFWIGEKPTANNPTPNHASSWDTAWQHNYGGYDNPDPSMRVNYRPKTFKPQLNPFYVALPYNDLINHRKHKPEAARVIPWWNRRLDKRHGKTSCKGRWVQIVCGKRVCYAQWEDCGPFTTNDWQYVFGNKRPKNTKNKGAGIDLSPSVRDYLGMKNMGTVHWRFIDFSRIPRGPWSYYGSNNPFVNPRLDPDRKAREDYMIYLRKLRDEAYRTKNNRQ
;
A
#
# COMPACT_ATOMS: atom_id res chain seq x y z
N MET A 1 -48.35 -5.51 81.59
CA MET A 1 -49.29 -5.31 80.48
C MET A 1 -48.52 -4.74 79.34
N GLY A 2 -48.02 -5.55 78.38
CA GLY A 2 -47.25 -5.15 77.26
C GLY A 2 -48.01 -5.31 75.98
N SER A 3 -48.26 -4.23 75.26
CA SER A 3 -48.94 -4.23 73.98
C SER A 3 -47.99 -4.59 72.86
N ILE A 4 -48.29 -5.65 72.10
CA ILE A 4 -47.56 -6.08 70.92
C ILE A 4 -48.22 -5.35 69.73
N SER A 5 -47.41 -4.53 69.01
CA SER A 5 -47.76 -3.87 67.78
C SER A 5 -47.36 -4.72 66.59
N TYR A 6 -48.28 -5.14 65.74
CA TYR A 6 -48.06 -5.84 64.46
C TYR A 6 -47.72 -4.82 63.38
N ALA A 7 -46.52 -4.93 62.81
CA ALA A 7 -46.16 -4.17 61.63
C ALA A 7 -46.69 -4.87 60.35
N GLN A 8 -47.50 -4.17 59.55
CA GLN A 8 -47.94 -4.64 58.26
C GLN A 8 -46.82 -4.54 57.22
N SER A 9 -46.52 -5.67 56.60
CA SER A 9 -45.60 -5.79 55.50
C SER A 9 -46.27 -5.31 54.22
N THR A 10 -45.84 -4.18 53.66
CA THR A 10 -46.28 -3.73 52.32
C THR A 10 -45.46 -4.48 51.28
N GLY A 11 -46.14 -5.44 50.60
CA GLY A 11 -45.60 -6.14 49.46
C GLY A 11 -45.32 -5.18 48.31
N ARG A 12 -44.06 -5.08 47.90
CA ARG A 12 -43.67 -4.41 46.65
C ARG A 12 -43.98 -5.36 45.49
N ASP A 13 -44.90 -4.94 44.65
CA ASP A 13 -45.22 -5.59 43.38
C ASP A 13 -44.04 -5.46 42.44
N VAL A 14 -43.24 -6.54 42.24
CA VAL A 14 -42.10 -6.59 41.35
C VAL A 14 -42.59 -7.08 39.99
N THR A 15 -43.00 -6.17 39.16
CA THR A 15 -43.33 -6.45 37.77
C THR A 15 -42.04 -6.90 37.05
N PRO A 16 -42.00 -8.09 36.42
CA PRO A 16 -40.80 -8.52 35.72
C PRO A 16 -40.54 -7.64 34.49
N GLN A 17 -39.45 -6.88 34.53
CA GLN A 17 -38.97 -6.14 33.36
C GLN A 17 -38.55 -7.14 32.27
N ARG A 18 -39.32 -7.11 31.17
CA ARG A 18 -38.97 -7.85 29.96
C ARG A 18 -37.65 -7.34 29.42
N ILE A 19 -36.57 -8.05 29.67
CA ILE A 19 -35.25 -7.79 29.06
C ILE A 19 -35.34 -8.17 27.58
N THR A 20 -35.63 -7.21 26.73
CA THR A 20 -35.46 -7.39 25.29
C THR A 20 -33.96 -7.46 25.00
N PRO A 21 -33.43 -8.57 24.44
CA PRO A 21 -32.03 -8.62 24.08
C PRO A 21 -31.78 -7.53 23.02
N ARG A 22 -30.92 -6.56 23.34
CA ARG A 22 -30.33 -5.66 22.33
C ARG A 22 -29.54 -6.50 21.40
N ILE A 23 -30.06 -6.87 20.26
CA ILE A 23 -29.31 -7.41 19.14
C ILE A 23 -28.36 -6.30 18.71
N SER A 24 -27.09 -6.40 19.12
CA SER A 24 -26.06 -5.52 18.60
C SER A 24 -25.93 -5.82 17.10
N THR A 25 -26.41 -4.93 16.26
CA THR A 25 -26.18 -4.98 14.83
C THR A 25 -24.64 -5.06 14.59
N PRO A 26 -24.16 -6.05 13.87
CA PRO A 26 -22.73 -6.14 13.58
C PRO A 26 -22.29 -4.85 12.89
N THR A 27 -21.25 -4.21 13.41
CA THR A 27 -20.69 -3.01 12.79
C THR A 27 -20.31 -3.36 11.35
N ALA A 28 -20.88 -2.64 10.39
CA ALA A 28 -20.60 -2.86 8.98
C ALA A 28 -19.08 -2.78 8.72
N PRO A 29 -18.50 -3.72 7.98
CA PRO A 29 -17.09 -3.62 7.60
C PRO A 29 -16.88 -2.39 6.72
N ALA A 30 -15.68 -1.78 6.81
CA ALA A 30 -15.35 -0.64 5.97
C ALA A 30 -15.53 -1.00 4.49
N ASN A 31 -16.17 -0.10 3.72
CA ASN A 31 -16.37 -0.30 2.30
C ASN A 31 -15.01 -0.28 1.56
N PRO A 32 -14.51 -1.40 1.06
CA PRO A 32 -13.21 -1.47 0.38
C PRO A 32 -13.22 -0.83 -1.01
N PHE A 33 -14.42 -0.52 -1.53
CA PHE A 33 -14.57 0.19 -2.82
C PHE A 33 -14.59 1.72 -2.66
N LYS A 34 -14.60 2.22 -1.41
CA LYS A 34 -14.43 3.65 -1.15
C LYS A 34 -12.97 4.02 -1.36
N ALA A 35 -12.66 4.55 -2.52
CA ALA A 35 -11.30 4.93 -2.91
C ALA A 35 -10.70 5.96 -1.96
N ILE A 36 -9.49 5.70 -1.47
CA ILE A 36 -8.69 6.71 -0.78
C ILE A 36 -8.23 7.72 -1.84
N GLN A 37 -8.48 8.98 -1.58
CA GLN A 37 -7.98 10.06 -2.43
C GLN A 37 -6.56 10.43 -1.97
N TYR A 38 -5.55 9.91 -2.66
CA TYR A 38 -4.16 10.27 -2.39
C TYR A 38 -3.79 11.60 -3.04
N GLN A 39 -3.07 12.43 -2.29
CA GLN A 39 -2.61 13.74 -2.77
C GLN A 39 -1.50 13.60 -3.81
N TRP A 40 -1.58 14.43 -4.86
CA TRP A 40 -0.53 14.56 -5.86
C TRP A 40 0.72 15.22 -5.30
N LYS A 41 1.87 14.62 -5.54
CA LYS A 41 3.20 15.24 -5.42
C LYS A 41 3.53 15.86 -6.78
N LYS A 42 3.42 17.17 -6.88
CA LYS A 42 3.60 17.87 -8.15
C LYS A 42 5.02 18.42 -8.32
N ASN A 43 5.50 18.46 -9.57
CA ASN A 43 6.81 19.00 -9.93
C ASN A 43 7.95 18.40 -9.10
N ILE A 44 8.01 17.08 -9.09
CA ILE A 44 9.04 16.32 -8.37
C ILE A 44 10.14 15.96 -9.36
N THR A 45 11.38 16.24 -8.99
CA THR A 45 12.55 15.73 -9.73
C THR A 45 12.63 14.22 -9.55
N ALA A 46 12.65 13.51 -10.66
CA ALA A 46 12.84 12.06 -10.73
C ALA A 46 14.23 11.74 -11.31
N THR A 47 14.88 10.76 -10.74
CA THR A 47 16.11 10.15 -11.22
C THR A 47 15.86 8.71 -11.64
N VAL A 48 16.85 8.06 -12.25
CA VAL A 48 16.77 6.66 -12.68
C VAL A 48 17.77 5.84 -11.89
N PHE A 49 17.33 4.69 -11.41
CA PHE A 49 18.13 3.67 -10.74
C PHE A 49 17.73 2.29 -11.26
N TRP A 50 18.56 1.29 -11.04
CA TRP A 50 18.24 -0.05 -11.54
C TRP A 50 18.79 -1.16 -10.65
N ILE A 51 18.13 -2.29 -10.70
CA ILE A 51 18.53 -3.51 -10.00
C ILE A 51 19.88 -3.96 -10.53
N GLY A 52 20.86 -4.13 -9.61
CA GLY A 52 22.23 -4.50 -9.94
C GLY A 52 23.14 -3.32 -10.30
N GLU A 53 22.69 -2.08 -10.13
CA GLU A 53 23.54 -0.88 -10.27
C GLU A 53 24.73 -0.98 -9.32
N LYS A 54 25.92 -0.78 -9.88
CA LYS A 54 27.17 -0.76 -9.11
C LYS A 54 27.35 0.58 -8.41
N PRO A 55 28.02 0.62 -7.26
CA PRO A 55 28.36 1.87 -6.59
C PRO A 55 29.20 2.78 -7.49
N THR A 56 28.93 4.07 -7.38
CA THR A 56 29.70 5.14 -8.01
C THR A 56 30.06 6.20 -6.96
N ALA A 57 30.95 7.12 -7.29
CA ALA A 57 31.29 8.23 -6.39
C ALA A 57 30.06 9.07 -5.99
N ASN A 58 29.07 9.20 -6.90
CA ASN A 58 27.86 9.97 -6.67
C ASN A 58 26.69 9.12 -6.06
N ASN A 59 26.75 7.80 -6.21
CA ASN A 59 25.82 6.86 -5.62
C ASN A 59 26.59 5.68 -5.01
N PRO A 60 27.02 5.77 -3.74
CA PRO A 60 27.85 4.73 -3.12
C PRO A 60 27.08 3.46 -2.75
N THR A 61 25.75 3.44 -2.89
CA THR A 61 24.93 2.30 -2.51
C THR A 61 24.77 1.32 -3.68
N PRO A 62 25.17 0.05 -3.53
CA PRO A 62 24.94 -0.97 -4.55
C PRO A 62 23.47 -1.41 -4.54
N ASN A 63 22.85 -1.56 -5.71
CA ASN A 63 21.44 -1.97 -5.84
C ASN A 63 21.27 -3.47 -6.19
N HIS A 64 22.20 -4.35 -5.73
CA HIS A 64 21.99 -5.80 -5.78
C HIS A 64 20.97 -6.29 -4.73
N ALA A 65 20.77 -5.49 -3.68
CA ALA A 65 19.74 -5.64 -2.66
C ALA A 65 18.89 -4.38 -2.62
N SER A 66 17.63 -4.49 -2.18
CA SER A 66 16.80 -3.36 -1.81
C SER A 66 16.68 -3.23 -0.31
N SER A 67 16.08 -2.16 0.17
CA SER A 67 15.77 -1.94 1.59
C SER A 67 14.92 -3.07 2.21
N TRP A 68 14.27 -3.89 1.40
CA TRP A 68 13.33 -4.93 1.85
C TRP A 68 13.56 -6.30 1.20
N ASP A 69 14.59 -6.44 0.35
CA ASP A 69 14.94 -7.68 -0.32
C ASP A 69 16.45 -7.78 -0.47
N THR A 70 17.07 -8.58 0.38
CA THR A 70 18.54 -8.75 0.42
C THR A 70 19.09 -9.50 -0.80
N ALA A 71 18.24 -10.19 -1.56
CA ALA A 71 18.58 -10.93 -2.77
C ALA A 71 17.90 -10.34 -4.02
N TRP A 72 17.66 -9.03 -4.05
CA TRP A 72 16.79 -8.37 -5.03
C TRP A 72 17.19 -8.65 -6.48
N GLN A 73 18.47 -8.54 -6.82
CA GLN A 73 18.96 -8.83 -8.17
C GLN A 73 18.75 -10.32 -8.54
N HIS A 74 19.00 -11.23 -7.62
CA HIS A 74 18.75 -12.66 -7.82
C HIS A 74 17.24 -12.93 -8.03
N ASN A 75 16.40 -12.37 -7.16
CA ASN A 75 14.95 -12.53 -7.21
C ASN A 75 14.34 -11.89 -8.46
N TYR A 76 14.95 -10.85 -9.02
CA TYR A 76 14.55 -10.24 -10.28
C TYR A 76 14.91 -11.11 -11.49
N GLY A 77 15.94 -11.94 -11.38
CA GLY A 77 16.46 -12.83 -12.43
C GLY A 77 17.71 -12.30 -13.11
N GLY A 78 18.31 -11.20 -12.61
CA GLY A 78 19.56 -10.67 -13.16
C GLY A 78 19.68 -9.14 -13.09
N TYR A 79 20.57 -8.61 -13.90
CA TYR A 79 20.88 -7.19 -14.01
C TYR A 79 19.83 -6.47 -14.88
N ASP A 80 19.15 -5.45 -14.32
CA ASP A 80 18.19 -4.65 -15.08
C ASP A 80 18.90 -3.56 -15.89
N ASN A 81 19.53 -3.96 -17.00
CA ASN A 81 20.35 -3.07 -17.82
C ASN A 81 19.58 -1.82 -18.23
N PRO A 82 20.07 -0.61 -17.88
CA PRO A 82 19.38 0.65 -18.19
C PRO A 82 19.56 1.10 -19.65
N ASP A 83 20.47 0.50 -20.42
CA ASP A 83 20.69 0.84 -21.82
C ASP A 83 19.46 0.49 -22.65
N PRO A 84 18.79 1.46 -23.32
CA PRO A 84 17.62 1.20 -24.16
C PRO A 84 17.86 0.14 -25.23
N SER A 85 19.10 0.03 -25.78
CA SER A 85 19.46 -0.97 -26.79
C SER A 85 19.40 -2.41 -26.26
N MET A 86 19.56 -2.57 -24.94
CA MET A 86 19.50 -3.85 -24.22
C MET A 86 18.10 -4.16 -23.65
N ARG A 87 17.09 -3.42 -24.08
CA ARG A 87 15.71 -3.55 -23.59
C ARG A 87 14.75 -3.85 -24.74
N VAL A 88 13.66 -4.56 -24.43
CA VAL A 88 12.56 -4.85 -25.35
C VAL A 88 11.23 -4.86 -24.59
N ASN A 89 10.21 -4.21 -25.10
CA ASN A 89 8.90 -4.13 -24.44
C ASN A 89 9.01 -3.77 -22.95
N TYR A 90 9.83 -2.78 -22.63
CA TYR A 90 10.10 -2.27 -21.27
C TYR A 90 10.70 -3.29 -20.30
N ARG A 91 11.46 -4.29 -20.78
CA ARG A 91 12.18 -5.27 -19.94
C ARG A 91 13.57 -5.57 -20.49
N PRO A 92 14.48 -6.18 -19.70
CA PRO A 92 15.73 -6.70 -20.23
C PRO A 92 15.51 -7.67 -21.39
N LYS A 93 16.35 -7.62 -22.43
CA LYS A 93 16.32 -8.56 -23.55
C LYS A 93 16.77 -9.96 -23.16
N THR A 94 17.73 -10.05 -22.26
CA THR A 94 18.47 -11.27 -21.93
C THR A 94 17.72 -12.27 -21.07
N PHE A 95 16.66 -11.82 -20.36
CA PHE A 95 15.83 -12.70 -19.53
C PHE A 95 14.40 -12.15 -19.34
N LYS A 96 13.53 -13.03 -18.88
CA LYS A 96 12.17 -12.66 -18.44
C LYS A 96 12.22 -12.29 -16.96
N PRO A 97 11.84 -11.05 -16.56
CA PRO A 97 11.93 -10.64 -15.16
C PRO A 97 10.99 -11.48 -14.27
N GLN A 98 11.52 -11.92 -13.12
CA GLN A 98 10.79 -12.66 -12.09
C GLN A 98 10.01 -11.72 -11.16
N LEU A 99 10.43 -10.46 -11.05
CA LEU A 99 9.72 -9.38 -10.37
C LEU A 99 9.23 -8.36 -11.40
N ASN A 100 8.31 -7.49 -10.96
CA ASN A 100 7.77 -6.46 -11.85
C ASN A 100 8.87 -5.46 -12.28
N PRO A 101 9.13 -5.28 -13.59
CA PRO A 101 10.13 -4.33 -14.06
C PRO A 101 9.71 -2.85 -13.88
N PHE A 102 8.43 -2.59 -13.62
CA PHE A 102 7.94 -1.25 -13.30
C PHE A 102 8.01 -1.04 -11.79
N TYR A 103 9.16 -0.59 -11.29
CA TYR A 103 9.42 -0.32 -9.88
C TYR A 103 9.93 1.10 -9.66
N VAL A 104 9.78 1.58 -8.43
CA VAL A 104 10.27 2.89 -7.96
C VAL A 104 10.89 2.76 -6.58
N ALA A 105 11.72 3.74 -6.21
CA ALA A 105 12.11 4.01 -4.84
C ALA A 105 11.53 5.34 -4.36
N LEU A 106 11.05 5.37 -3.11
CA LEU A 106 10.60 6.58 -2.41
C LEU A 106 11.38 6.74 -1.11
N PRO A 107 11.66 7.98 -0.65
CA PRO A 107 12.61 8.24 0.43
C PRO A 107 12.05 7.98 1.84
N TYR A 108 11.42 6.83 2.03
CA TYR A 108 10.94 6.40 3.34
C TYR A 108 10.99 4.87 3.49
N ASN A 109 11.55 4.42 4.60
CA ASN A 109 11.48 3.04 5.08
C ASN A 109 10.69 3.02 6.38
N ASP A 110 9.65 2.21 6.48
CA ASP A 110 8.84 2.06 7.69
C ASP A 110 9.50 1.20 8.77
N LEU A 111 10.65 0.56 8.46
CA LEU A 111 11.35 -0.34 9.38
C LEU A 111 12.63 0.30 9.94
N ILE A 112 12.92 -0.02 11.20
CA ILE A 112 14.20 0.18 11.87
C ILE A 112 14.93 -1.18 11.86
N ASN A 113 16.15 -1.21 11.34
CA ASN A 113 17.02 -2.40 11.34
C ASN A 113 16.30 -3.66 10.81
N HIS A 114 15.44 -3.52 9.81
CA HIS A 114 14.66 -4.58 9.18
C HIS A 114 13.75 -5.39 10.15
N ARG A 115 13.49 -4.90 11.35
CA ARG A 115 12.78 -5.66 12.40
C ARG A 115 11.55 -4.97 12.97
N LYS A 116 11.65 -3.69 13.30
CA LYS A 116 10.60 -2.94 14.00
C LYS A 116 10.10 -1.80 13.14
N HIS A 117 8.80 -1.54 13.18
CA HIS A 117 8.26 -0.34 12.55
C HIS A 117 8.72 0.91 13.29
N LYS A 118 8.93 1.98 12.53
CA LYS A 118 9.21 3.30 13.06
C LYS A 118 8.00 3.82 13.86
N PRO A 119 8.22 4.61 14.93
CA PRO A 119 7.13 5.11 15.79
C PRO A 119 6.04 5.87 15.03
N GLU A 120 6.42 6.61 14.00
CA GLU A 120 5.50 7.40 13.20
C GLU A 120 4.71 6.57 12.18
N ALA A 121 5.16 5.35 11.81
CA ALA A 121 4.62 4.56 10.71
C ALA A 121 3.11 4.35 10.80
N ALA A 122 2.61 3.96 11.98
CA ALA A 122 1.20 3.73 12.22
C ALA A 122 0.32 4.97 12.02
N ARG A 123 0.90 6.17 12.22
CA ARG A 123 0.19 7.45 12.12
C ARG A 123 0.22 8.03 10.71
N VAL A 124 1.33 7.79 9.98
CA VAL A 124 1.57 8.50 8.70
C VAL A 124 1.21 7.68 7.48
N ILE A 125 1.21 6.34 7.56
CA ILE A 125 0.91 5.45 6.45
C ILE A 125 -0.61 5.32 6.29
N PRO A 126 -1.22 5.79 5.17
CA PRO A 126 -2.69 5.83 5.02
C PRO A 126 -3.38 4.46 5.04
N TRP A 127 -2.66 3.40 4.61
CA TRP A 127 -3.14 2.02 4.58
C TRP A 127 -2.64 1.18 5.75
N TRP A 128 -2.19 1.83 6.84
CA TRP A 128 -1.69 1.11 8.01
C TRP A 128 -2.75 0.17 8.59
N ASN A 129 -2.33 -1.03 8.89
CA ASN A 129 -3.19 -2.03 9.53
C ASN A 129 -2.54 -2.48 10.86
N ARG A 130 -3.26 -2.34 11.97
CA ARG A 130 -2.79 -2.75 13.31
C ARG A 130 -2.33 -4.20 13.41
N ARG A 131 -2.78 -5.08 12.50
CA ARG A 131 -2.25 -6.45 12.41
C ARG A 131 -0.79 -6.49 11.95
N LEU A 132 -0.29 -5.43 11.31
CA LEU A 132 1.10 -5.31 10.89
C LEU A 132 2.03 -5.04 12.07
N ASP A 133 1.56 -4.39 13.15
CA ASP A 133 2.36 -4.12 14.37
C ASP A 133 2.94 -5.41 14.98
N LYS A 134 2.27 -6.55 14.77
CA LYS A 134 2.68 -7.87 15.26
C LYS A 134 3.60 -8.62 14.28
N ARG A 135 3.87 -8.08 13.10
CA ARG A 135 4.69 -8.70 12.06
C ARG A 135 6.09 -8.10 12.07
N HIS A 136 6.95 -8.61 12.94
CA HIS A 136 8.36 -8.21 12.92
C HIS A 136 9.00 -8.39 11.53
N GLY A 137 9.69 -7.35 11.05
CA GLY A 137 10.45 -7.38 9.81
C GLY A 137 9.64 -7.32 8.51
N LYS A 138 8.32 -7.14 8.55
CA LYS A 138 7.49 -7.00 7.34
C LYS A 138 7.07 -5.56 7.13
N THR A 139 7.60 -4.94 6.09
CA THR A 139 7.21 -3.60 5.68
C THR A 139 5.75 -3.54 5.21
N SER A 140 5.10 -2.40 5.44
CA SER A 140 3.79 -2.05 4.87
C SER A 140 3.91 -1.22 3.60
N CYS A 141 5.12 -0.84 3.20
CA CYS A 141 5.40 0.02 2.06
C CYS A 141 5.67 -0.76 0.77
N LYS A 142 6.46 -1.84 0.84
CA LYS A 142 6.83 -2.66 -0.34
C LYS A 142 5.59 -3.14 -1.09
N GLY A 143 5.65 -3.07 -2.43
CA GLY A 143 4.58 -3.51 -3.32
C GLY A 143 3.42 -2.52 -3.48
N ARG A 144 3.44 -1.36 -2.80
CA ARG A 144 2.43 -0.32 -2.99
C ARG A 144 2.60 0.36 -4.35
N TRP A 145 1.47 0.70 -4.95
CA TRP A 145 1.47 1.27 -6.28
C TRP A 145 1.46 2.78 -6.27
N VAL A 146 2.16 3.34 -7.23
CA VAL A 146 2.14 4.76 -7.54
C VAL A 146 1.71 4.99 -8.98
N GLN A 147 0.97 6.07 -9.20
CA GLN A 147 0.66 6.64 -10.50
C GLN A 147 1.65 7.77 -10.75
N ILE A 148 2.29 7.76 -11.92
CA ILE A 148 3.33 8.72 -12.30
C ILE A 148 2.94 9.37 -13.61
N VAL A 149 3.01 10.68 -13.68
CA VAL A 149 2.69 11.49 -14.88
C VAL A 149 3.91 12.28 -15.31
N CYS A 150 4.27 12.15 -16.58
CA CYS A 150 5.30 12.95 -17.23
C CYS A 150 4.75 13.47 -18.57
N GLY A 151 4.53 14.77 -18.69
CA GLY A 151 3.83 15.34 -19.82
C GLY A 151 2.45 14.72 -20.03
N LYS A 152 2.22 14.11 -21.20
CA LYS A 152 0.95 13.43 -21.52
C LYS A 152 0.93 11.95 -21.19
N ARG A 153 2.04 11.36 -20.69
CA ARG A 153 2.16 9.93 -20.41
C ARG A 153 1.87 9.63 -18.95
N VAL A 154 1.15 8.54 -18.71
CA VAL A 154 0.78 8.07 -17.37
C VAL A 154 1.30 6.64 -17.21
N CYS A 155 2.08 6.39 -16.17
CA CYS A 155 2.66 5.11 -15.82
C CYS A 155 2.22 4.68 -14.42
N TYR A 156 2.24 3.37 -14.17
CA TYR A 156 2.00 2.80 -12.85
C TYR A 156 3.16 1.88 -12.49
N ALA A 157 3.63 1.97 -11.25
CA ALA A 157 4.78 1.21 -10.77
C ALA A 157 4.63 0.82 -9.30
N GLN A 158 5.35 -0.24 -8.90
CA GLN A 158 5.37 -0.71 -7.51
C GLN A 158 6.53 -0.06 -6.74
N TRP A 159 6.28 0.31 -5.50
CA TRP A 159 7.30 0.79 -4.58
C TRP A 159 8.09 -0.39 -4.03
N GLU A 160 9.34 -0.56 -4.48
CA GLU A 160 10.15 -1.76 -4.19
C GLU A 160 11.44 -1.45 -3.43
N ASP A 161 11.82 -0.16 -3.30
CA ASP A 161 13.02 0.25 -2.57
C ASP A 161 12.87 1.63 -1.93
N CYS A 162 13.82 2.01 -1.06
CA CYS A 162 13.87 3.29 -0.38
C CYS A 162 14.98 4.18 -0.97
N GLY A 163 14.61 5.37 -1.38
CA GLY A 163 15.49 6.36 -2.03
C GLY A 163 14.66 7.42 -2.73
N PRO A 164 15.30 8.43 -3.32
CA PRO A 164 16.75 8.71 -3.35
C PRO A 164 17.31 9.26 -2.03
N PHE A 165 18.53 8.84 -1.71
CA PHE A 165 19.44 9.38 -0.68
C PHE A 165 18.95 9.36 0.77
N THR A 166 17.64 9.33 1.06
CA THR A 166 17.10 9.33 2.41
C THR A 166 16.06 8.22 2.58
N THR A 167 15.85 7.79 3.83
CA THR A 167 14.88 6.73 4.18
C THR A 167 13.95 7.14 5.32
N ASN A 168 13.84 8.46 5.61
CA ASN A 168 13.06 8.98 6.73
C ASN A 168 12.21 10.19 6.39
N ASP A 169 11.89 10.40 5.09
CA ASP A 169 11.18 11.57 4.63
C ASP A 169 9.66 11.35 4.53
N TRP A 170 9.05 10.93 5.65
CA TRP A 170 7.62 10.67 5.71
C TRP A 170 6.76 11.92 5.46
N GLN A 171 7.25 13.11 5.83
CA GLN A 171 6.55 14.37 5.62
C GLN A 171 6.37 14.71 4.13
N TYR A 172 7.31 14.26 3.29
CA TYR A 172 7.17 14.33 1.85
C TYR A 172 6.32 13.17 1.33
N VAL A 173 6.69 11.94 1.66
CA VAL A 173 6.07 10.73 1.05
C VAL A 173 4.57 10.66 1.36
N PHE A 174 4.16 10.89 2.60
CA PHE A 174 2.75 10.81 3.03
C PHE A 174 2.10 12.16 3.31
N GLY A 175 2.87 13.20 3.59
CA GLY A 175 2.39 14.55 3.85
C GLY A 175 2.45 15.46 2.62
N ASN A 176 2.64 16.76 2.83
CA ASN A 176 2.62 17.78 1.80
C ASN A 176 3.95 18.57 1.67
N LYS A 177 5.01 18.13 2.36
CA LYS A 177 6.32 18.76 2.26
C LYS A 177 6.99 18.45 0.92
N ARG A 178 8.01 19.25 0.58
CA ARG A 178 8.93 18.93 -0.53
C ARG A 178 9.95 17.89 -0.06
N PRO A 179 10.61 17.15 -1.00
CA PRO A 179 11.69 16.25 -0.63
C PRO A 179 12.76 16.93 0.22
N LYS A 180 13.22 16.27 1.28
CA LYS A 180 14.34 16.75 2.11
C LYS A 180 15.68 16.70 1.40
N ASN A 181 15.80 15.76 0.45
CA ASN A 181 17.01 15.59 -0.34
C ASN A 181 17.31 16.85 -1.14
N THR A 182 18.59 17.28 -1.16
CA THR A 182 19.08 18.43 -1.94
C THR A 182 19.92 17.99 -3.15
N LYS A 183 20.41 16.72 -3.17
CA LYS A 183 21.16 16.17 -4.28
C LYS A 183 20.28 15.98 -5.51
N ASN A 184 20.91 15.96 -6.69
CA ASN A 184 20.19 15.76 -7.95
C ASN A 184 18.97 16.69 -8.11
N LYS A 185 19.16 17.98 -7.81
CA LYS A 185 18.10 19.01 -7.88
C LYS A 185 16.91 18.67 -6.95
N GLY A 186 17.15 18.10 -5.78
CA GLY A 186 16.12 17.74 -4.83
C GLY A 186 15.26 16.57 -5.29
N ALA A 187 15.90 15.54 -5.89
CA ALA A 187 15.19 14.36 -6.36
C ALA A 187 14.37 13.70 -5.22
N GLY A 188 13.13 13.36 -5.51
CA GLY A 188 12.18 12.80 -4.54
C GLY A 188 11.60 11.44 -4.94
N ILE A 189 11.96 10.93 -6.11
CA ILE A 189 11.58 9.60 -6.57
C ILE A 189 12.63 9.07 -7.53
N ASP A 190 12.98 7.79 -7.40
CA ASP A 190 13.79 7.09 -8.38
C ASP A 190 12.92 6.12 -9.19
N LEU A 191 13.14 6.11 -10.50
CA LEU A 191 12.35 5.34 -11.46
C LEU A 191 13.17 4.21 -12.06
N SER A 192 12.58 3.03 -12.24
CA SER A 192 13.20 1.95 -12.99
C SER A 192 13.42 2.33 -14.46
N PRO A 193 14.33 1.65 -15.18
CA PRO A 193 14.48 1.84 -16.63
C PRO A 193 13.17 1.63 -17.40
N SER A 194 12.33 0.70 -16.97
CA SER A 194 11.01 0.44 -17.58
C SER A 194 10.06 1.63 -17.46
N VAL A 195 10.01 2.24 -16.27
CA VAL A 195 9.19 3.45 -16.03
C VAL A 195 9.73 4.63 -16.85
N ARG A 196 11.06 4.84 -16.84
CA ARG A 196 11.74 5.89 -17.62
C ARG A 196 11.40 5.75 -19.12
N ASP A 197 11.58 4.56 -19.67
CA ASP A 197 11.38 4.29 -21.10
C ASP A 197 9.92 4.49 -21.49
N TYR A 198 8.97 4.00 -20.68
CA TYR A 198 7.54 4.19 -20.92
C TYR A 198 7.14 5.67 -20.89
N LEU A 199 7.67 6.43 -19.92
CA LEU A 199 7.40 7.86 -19.81
C LEU A 199 8.13 8.69 -20.88
N GLY A 200 9.09 8.10 -21.61
CA GLY A 200 9.93 8.80 -22.60
C GLY A 200 10.87 9.82 -21.97
N MET A 201 11.31 9.54 -20.73
CA MET A 201 12.21 10.42 -19.99
C MET A 201 13.67 10.13 -20.35
N LYS A 202 14.53 11.11 -20.10
CA LYS A 202 15.98 10.93 -19.96
C LYS A 202 16.30 10.41 -18.54
N ASN A 203 17.58 10.36 -18.17
CA ASN A 203 18.01 9.89 -16.84
C ASN A 203 17.54 10.77 -15.66
N MET A 204 17.08 11.99 -15.95
CA MET A 204 16.48 12.90 -14.98
C MET A 204 15.35 13.70 -15.64
N GLY A 205 14.29 13.95 -14.89
CA GLY A 205 13.14 14.71 -15.38
C GLY A 205 12.21 15.16 -14.27
N THR A 206 11.17 15.89 -14.64
CA THR A 206 10.13 16.34 -13.71
C THR A 206 8.88 15.50 -13.91
N VAL A 207 8.35 14.98 -12.82
CA VAL A 207 7.14 14.17 -12.80
C VAL A 207 6.13 14.70 -11.77
N HIS A 208 4.88 14.24 -11.91
CA HIS A 208 3.88 14.27 -10.86
C HIS A 208 3.60 12.83 -10.44
N TRP A 209 3.47 12.56 -9.15
CA TRP A 209 3.13 11.22 -8.71
C TRP A 209 2.17 11.23 -7.52
N ARG A 210 1.45 10.15 -7.32
CA ARG A 210 0.64 9.87 -6.14
C ARG A 210 0.55 8.37 -5.88
N PHE A 211 0.20 7.97 -4.68
CA PHE A 211 -0.26 6.61 -4.44
C PHE A 211 -1.58 6.34 -5.15
N ILE A 212 -1.83 5.07 -5.43
CA ILE A 212 -3.08 4.61 -6.04
C ILE A 212 -3.44 3.22 -5.53
N ASP A 213 -4.73 2.98 -5.29
CA ASP A 213 -5.21 1.65 -4.94
C ASP A 213 -5.13 0.72 -6.14
N PHE A 214 -4.72 -0.54 -5.90
CA PHE A 214 -4.55 -1.53 -6.96
C PHE A 214 -5.79 -1.69 -7.84
N SER A 215 -6.99 -1.67 -7.24
CA SER A 215 -8.27 -1.80 -7.93
C SER A 215 -8.54 -0.71 -9.00
N ARG A 216 -7.79 0.39 -8.97
CA ARG A 216 -7.94 1.54 -9.89
C ARG A 216 -6.87 1.58 -10.98
N ILE A 217 -5.97 0.60 -11.02
CA ILE A 217 -4.89 0.57 -12.01
C ILE A 217 -5.38 -0.13 -13.27
N PRO A 218 -5.39 0.54 -14.42
CA PRO A 218 -5.72 -0.11 -15.69
C PRO A 218 -4.61 -1.09 -16.09
N ARG A 219 -4.95 -2.09 -16.91
CA ARG A 219 -3.93 -2.96 -17.49
C ARG A 219 -3.04 -2.17 -18.45
N GLY A 220 -1.76 -2.54 -18.47
CA GLY A 220 -0.74 -1.92 -19.28
C GLY A 220 0.57 -2.70 -19.16
N PRO A 221 1.71 -2.20 -19.69
CA PRO A 221 2.98 -2.91 -19.65
C PRO A 221 3.43 -3.34 -18.23
N TRP A 222 3.04 -2.60 -17.21
CA TRP A 222 3.28 -2.91 -15.79
C TRP A 222 2.49 -4.12 -15.27
N SER A 223 1.57 -4.68 -16.05
CA SER A 223 0.72 -5.79 -15.60
C SER A 223 1.17 -7.17 -16.10
N TYR A 224 2.29 -7.28 -16.84
CA TYR A 224 2.64 -8.51 -17.54
C TYR A 224 3.61 -9.41 -16.80
N TYR A 225 4.46 -8.87 -15.93
CA TYR A 225 5.55 -9.61 -15.33
C TYR A 225 5.59 -9.48 -13.81
N GLY A 226 6.22 -10.45 -13.18
CA GLY A 226 6.59 -10.43 -11.77
C GLY A 226 5.70 -11.26 -10.85
N SER A 227 6.32 -12.17 -10.10
CA SER A 227 5.64 -12.94 -9.05
C SER A 227 5.14 -12.06 -7.88
N ASN A 228 5.75 -10.86 -7.71
CA ASN A 228 5.35 -9.81 -6.77
C ASN A 228 4.21 -8.91 -7.30
N ASN A 229 3.73 -9.15 -8.51
CA ASN A 229 2.75 -8.32 -9.18
C ASN A 229 1.32 -8.88 -9.00
N PRO A 230 0.39 -8.14 -8.37
CA PRO A 230 -0.99 -8.60 -8.18
C PRO A 230 -1.76 -8.91 -9.48
N PHE A 231 -1.38 -8.31 -10.61
CA PHE A 231 -1.96 -8.67 -11.93
C PHE A 231 -1.57 -10.08 -12.39
N VAL A 232 -0.40 -10.56 -11.98
CA VAL A 232 0.14 -11.89 -12.29
C VAL A 232 -0.21 -12.88 -11.18
N ASN A 233 -0.14 -12.44 -9.92
CA ASN A 233 -0.46 -13.23 -8.75
C ASN A 233 -1.58 -12.55 -7.92
N PRO A 234 -2.86 -12.84 -8.18
CA PRO A 234 -3.99 -12.20 -7.51
C PRO A 234 -4.03 -12.40 -5.99
N ARG A 235 -3.27 -13.37 -5.45
CA ARG A 235 -3.15 -13.57 -3.98
C ARG A 235 -2.47 -12.40 -3.27
N LEU A 236 -1.70 -11.60 -4.01
CA LEU A 236 -0.98 -10.43 -3.49
C LEU A 236 -1.82 -9.15 -3.52
N ASP A 237 -3.03 -9.18 -4.05
CA ASP A 237 -3.92 -8.03 -4.02
C ASP A 237 -4.18 -7.61 -2.57
N PRO A 238 -3.74 -6.40 -2.15
CA PRO A 238 -3.82 -5.97 -0.76
C PRO A 238 -5.26 -5.82 -0.25
N ASP A 239 -6.19 -5.59 -1.16
CA ASP A 239 -7.59 -5.32 -0.85
C ASP A 239 -8.49 -6.54 -1.06
N ARG A 240 -7.93 -7.67 -1.52
CA ARG A 240 -8.68 -8.87 -1.85
C ARG A 240 -9.54 -9.35 -0.68
N LYS A 241 -8.91 -9.53 0.49
CA LYS A 241 -9.62 -10.02 1.68
C LYS A 241 -10.72 -9.04 2.12
N ALA A 242 -10.45 -7.75 2.10
CA ALA A 242 -11.44 -6.74 2.45
C ALA A 242 -12.64 -6.76 1.50
N ARG A 243 -12.40 -6.96 0.20
CA ARG A 243 -13.48 -7.11 -0.80
C ARG A 243 -14.29 -8.40 -0.58
N GLU A 244 -13.61 -9.54 -0.32
CA GLU A 244 -14.27 -10.80 -0.01
C GLU A 244 -15.17 -10.68 1.23
N ASP A 245 -14.64 -10.14 2.33
CA ASP A 245 -15.38 -9.94 3.59
C ASP A 245 -16.59 -8.99 3.39
N TYR A 246 -16.43 -7.93 2.61
CA TYR A 246 -17.52 -6.99 2.29
C TYR A 246 -18.61 -7.63 1.42
N MET A 247 -18.24 -8.44 0.44
CA MET A 247 -19.21 -9.17 -0.39
C MET A 247 -20.00 -10.21 0.42
N ILE A 248 -19.35 -10.89 1.38
CA ILE A 248 -20.04 -11.79 2.33
C ILE A 248 -21.06 -11.00 3.17
N TYR A 249 -20.68 -9.82 3.66
CA TYR A 249 -21.56 -8.94 4.41
C TYR A 249 -22.77 -8.51 3.57
N LEU A 250 -22.57 -8.07 2.33
CA LEU A 250 -23.68 -7.68 1.44
C LEU A 250 -24.63 -8.84 1.14
N ARG A 251 -24.10 -10.05 0.94
CA ARG A 251 -24.93 -11.26 0.74
C ARG A 251 -25.82 -11.51 1.98
N LYS A 252 -25.27 -11.44 3.18
CA LYS A 252 -26.05 -11.59 4.43
C LYS A 252 -27.16 -10.56 4.53
N LEU A 253 -26.88 -9.28 4.28
CA LEU A 253 -27.89 -8.23 4.28
C LEU A 253 -29.01 -8.49 3.27
N ARG A 254 -28.68 -8.92 2.07
CA ARG A 254 -29.64 -9.29 1.05
C ARG A 254 -30.56 -10.44 1.53
N ASP A 255 -29.96 -11.50 2.05
CA ASP A 255 -30.68 -12.68 2.49
C ASP A 255 -31.60 -12.37 3.70
N GLU A 256 -31.18 -11.51 4.62
CA GLU A 256 -32.02 -10.98 5.71
C GLU A 256 -33.20 -10.14 5.18
N ALA A 257 -32.96 -9.28 4.20
CA ALA A 257 -34.02 -8.48 3.58
C ALA A 257 -35.08 -9.37 2.89
N TYR A 258 -34.66 -10.43 2.19
CA TYR A 258 -35.60 -11.40 1.58
C TYR A 258 -36.41 -12.15 2.62
N ARG A 259 -35.82 -12.61 3.73
CA ARG A 259 -36.52 -13.29 4.83
C ARG A 259 -37.58 -12.37 5.49
N THR A 260 -37.20 -11.11 5.74
CA THR A 260 -38.08 -10.12 6.34
C THR A 260 -39.29 -9.80 5.44
N LYS A 261 -39.10 -9.76 4.13
CA LYS A 261 -40.14 -9.54 3.15
C LYS A 261 -41.13 -10.71 3.11
N ASN A 262 -40.63 -11.95 3.09
CA ASN A 262 -41.48 -13.15 3.02
C ASN A 262 -42.24 -13.42 4.32
N ASN A 263 -41.75 -13.00 5.47
CA ASN A 263 -42.45 -13.14 6.76
C ASN A 263 -43.54 -12.07 7.00
N ARG A 264 -43.68 -11.09 6.11
CA ARG A 264 -44.72 -10.06 6.16
C ARG A 264 -45.86 -10.29 5.17
N GLN A 265 -45.82 -11.34 4.38
CA GLN A 265 -46.89 -11.87 3.54
C GLN A 265 -47.54 -13.07 4.23
#